data_eae0178f54c39f6b50f3d61fe8f50998
#
_entry.id   eae0178f54c39f6b50f3d61fe8f50998
#
_cell.length_a   1.000
_cell.length_b   1.000
_cell.length_c   1.000
_cell.angle_alpha   90.00
_cell.angle_beta   90.00
_cell.angle_gamma   90.00
#
_symmetry.space_group_name_H-M   'P 1'
#
loop_
_entity.id
_entity.type
_entity.pdbx_description
1 polymer ?
#
loop_
_entity_poly.entity_id
_entity_poly.type
_entity_poly.pdbx_seq_one_letter_code
_entity_poly.pdbx_strand_id
1 'polypeptide(L)'
;MKKKMLQFVDLKQESPEKRNTNKRKSDFNEIYKEFITNKASEQSSRCSQCGVPFCQIHCPLGNNIPDWLKLTAEGRLKEAYEVSQSTNNMPEVCGRICPQDRLCEGNCVIEQSGHGTVTIGSIEKYITDTAWDKGWVKPFKVKKELKQSV
;
A
#
# COMPACT_ATOMS: atom_id res chain seq x y z
N MET A 1 -19.96 -6.51 6.46
CA MET A 1 -19.23 -7.21 7.53
C MET A 1 -17.78 -6.77 7.52
N LYS A 2 -17.20 -6.40 8.69
CA LYS A 2 -15.76 -6.13 8.79
C LYS A 2 -14.99 -7.42 8.50
N LYS A 3 -14.06 -7.39 7.56
CA LYS A 3 -13.23 -8.56 7.27
C LYS A 3 -12.32 -8.88 8.46
N LYS A 4 -12.27 -10.14 8.82
CA LYS A 4 -11.36 -10.63 9.86
C LYS A 4 -9.94 -10.60 9.31
N MET A 5 -8.98 -10.09 10.09
CA MET A 5 -7.55 -10.14 9.74
C MET A 5 -7.02 -11.59 9.86
N LEU A 6 -5.74 -11.83 9.58
CA LEU A 6 -5.11 -13.16 9.65
C LEU A 6 -5.59 -14.15 8.57
N GLN A 7 -6.07 -13.64 7.42
CA GLN A 7 -6.62 -14.51 6.37
C GLN A 7 -5.53 -15.16 5.49
N PHE A 8 -4.26 -14.97 5.78
CA PHE A 8 -3.16 -15.52 4.99
C PHE A 8 -3.14 -17.07 4.96
N VAL A 9 -3.79 -17.72 5.92
CA VAL A 9 -3.92 -19.17 5.93
C VAL A 9 -4.90 -19.66 4.88
N ASP A 10 -5.99 -18.92 4.67
CA ASP A 10 -7.09 -19.30 3.77
C ASP A 10 -7.00 -18.62 2.41
N LEU A 11 -6.39 -17.44 2.35
CA LEU A 11 -6.25 -16.63 1.13
C LEU A 11 -4.81 -16.64 0.64
N LYS A 12 -4.60 -17.06 -0.61
CA LYS A 12 -3.29 -16.95 -1.27
C LYS A 12 -2.96 -15.49 -1.59
N GLN A 13 -1.66 -15.20 -1.68
CA GLN A 13 -1.18 -13.93 -2.19
C GLN A 13 -1.60 -13.74 -3.65
N GLU A 14 -2.18 -12.61 -3.96
CA GLU A 14 -2.49 -12.19 -5.32
C GLU A 14 -1.98 -10.76 -5.57
N SER A 15 -1.38 -10.57 -6.74
CA SER A 15 -1.00 -9.25 -7.23
C SER A 15 -1.98 -8.80 -8.32
N PRO A 16 -2.07 -7.49 -8.61
CA PRO A 16 -2.83 -7.01 -9.75
C PRO A 16 -2.34 -7.67 -11.05
N GLU A 17 -3.26 -8.00 -11.94
CA GLU A 17 -2.91 -8.58 -13.23
C GLU A 17 -2.07 -7.62 -14.08
N LYS A 18 -1.12 -8.14 -14.83
CA LYS A 18 -0.39 -7.35 -15.82
C LYS A 18 -1.26 -7.11 -17.05
N ARG A 19 -1.20 -5.91 -17.61
CA ARG A 19 -1.80 -5.59 -18.91
C ARG A 19 -1.16 -6.43 -20.01
N ASN A 20 -1.92 -6.68 -21.09
CA ASN A 20 -1.44 -7.44 -22.23
C ASN A 20 -0.14 -6.84 -22.80
N THR A 21 0.84 -7.71 -23.11
CA THR A 21 2.18 -7.31 -23.57
C THR A 21 2.13 -6.44 -24.84
N ASN A 22 1.27 -6.75 -25.80
CA ASN A 22 1.17 -5.97 -27.03
C ASN A 22 0.66 -4.54 -26.78
N LYS A 23 -0.29 -4.38 -25.86
CA LYS A 23 -0.74 -3.04 -25.43
C LYS A 23 0.36 -2.25 -24.71
N ARG A 24 1.13 -2.93 -23.85
CA ARG A 24 2.25 -2.29 -23.12
C ARG A 24 3.41 -1.84 -24.01
N LYS A 25 3.57 -2.44 -25.20
CA LYS A 25 4.58 -2.02 -26.18
C LYS A 25 4.19 -0.75 -26.93
N SER A 26 2.91 -0.42 -26.98
CA SER A 26 2.38 0.69 -27.78
C SER A 26 2.07 1.95 -26.94
N ASP A 27 2.20 1.89 -25.63
CA ASP A 27 1.92 3.03 -24.76
C ASP A 27 2.86 3.07 -23.54
N PHE A 28 2.80 4.16 -22.77
CA PHE A 28 3.55 4.40 -21.54
C PHE A 28 2.66 4.31 -20.28
N ASN A 29 1.49 3.68 -20.41
CA ASN A 29 0.58 3.52 -19.28
C ASN A 29 1.09 2.47 -18.28
N GLU A 30 0.50 2.45 -17.09
CA GLU A 30 0.79 1.50 -16.02
C GLU A 30 0.86 0.05 -16.53
N ILE A 31 1.82 -0.71 -16.03
CA ILE A 31 2.02 -2.12 -16.39
C ILE A 31 0.91 -2.99 -15.82
N TYR A 32 0.53 -2.72 -14.58
CA TYR A 32 -0.49 -3.47 -13.86
C TYR A 32 -1.87 -2.83 -14.02
N LYS A 33 -2.89 -3.67 -14.03
CA LYS A 33 -4.27 -3.23 -13.88
C LYS A 33 -4.51 -2.71 -12.46
N GLU A 34 -5.58 -1.97 -12.29
CA GLU A 34 -5.99 -1.52 -10.96
C GLU A 34 -6.41 -2.69 -10.06
N PHE A 35 -6.14 -2.59 -8.79
CA PHE A 35 -6.78 -3.43 -7.80
C PHE A 35 -8.26 -3.04 -7.70
N ILE A 36 -9.15 -4.00 -7.87
CA ILE A 36 -10.55 -3.77 -7.54
C ILE A 36 -10.73 -3.76 -6.02
N THR A 37 -11.64 -2.94 -5.53
CA THR A 37 -11.86 -2.68 -4.09
C THR A 37 -11.95 -3.96 -3.25
N ASN A 38 -12.70 -4.95 -3.72
CA ASN A 38 -12.85 -6.22 -3.00
C ASN A 38 -11.52 -6.96 -2.86
N LYS A 39 -10.71 -7.00 -3.91
CA LYS A 39 -9.39 -7.66 -3.89
C LYS A 39 -8.39 -6.93 -3.00
N ALA A 40 -8.37 -5.60 -3.04
CA ALA A 40 -7.53 -4.81 -2.14
C ALA A 40 -7.86 -5.09 -0.67
N SER A 41 -9.15 -5.13 -0.31
CA SER A 41 -9.62 -5.47 1.02
C SER A 41 -9.27 -6.92 1.41
N GLU A 42 -9.41 -7.89 0.49
CA GLU A 42 -9.02 -9.29 0.71
C GLU A 42 -7.53 -9.43 0.96
N GLN A 43 -6.69 -8.89 0.09
CA GLN A 43 -5.24 -8.97 0.22
C GLN A 43 -4.73 -8.25 1.48
N SER A 44 -5.35 -7.13 1.85
CA SER A 44 -5.05 -6.44 3.11
C SER A 44 -5.40 -7.28 4.33
N SER A 45 -6.49 -8.05 4.30
CA SER A 45 -6.92 -8.92 5.41
C SER A 45 -5.97 -10.10 5.68
N ARG A 46 -5.04 -10.38 4.77
CA ARG A 46 -3.98 -11.38 4.99
C ARG A 46 -3.00 -10.97 6.09
N CYS A 47 -2.89 -9.68 6.40
CA CYS A 47 -1.96 -9.19 7.40
C CYS A 47 -2.22 -9.82 8.77
N SER A 48 -1.15 -10.30 9.44
CA SER A 48 -1.20 -10.90 10.76
C SER A 48 -1.28 -9.90 11.91
N GLN A 49 -1.17 -8.59 11.64
CA GLN A 49 -1.19 -7.53 12.67
C GLN A 49 -0.16 -7.79 13.78
N CYS A 50 1.10 -7.96 13.39
CA CYS A 50 2.20 -8.31 14.28
C CYS A 50 2.41 -7.28 15.40
N GLY A 51 2.65 -7.74 16.63
CA GLY A 51 3.06 -6.85 17.73
C GLY A 51 4.45 -6.22 17.50
N VAL A 52 5.33 -6.91 16.74
CA VAL A 52 6.59 -6.37 16.23
C VAL A 52 6.53 -6.41 14.70
N PRO A 53 6.14 -5.32 14.04
CA PRO A 53 5.91 -5.31 12.60
C PRO A 53 7.23 -5.16 11.81
N PHE A 54 7.84 -6.25 11.40
CA PHE A 54 9.07 -6.24 10.62
C PHE A 54 8.94 -5.47 9.29
N CYS A 55 7.77 -5.49 8.66
CA CYS A 55 7.50 -4.67 7.48
C CYS A 55 7.68 -3.17 7.75
N GLN A 56 7.28 -2.69 8.92
CA GLN A 56 7.48 -1.29 9.35
C GLN A 56 8.94 -1.03 9.71
N ILE A 57 9.59 -1.95 10.43
CA ILE A 57 10.99 -1.81 10.85
C ILE A 57 11.92 -1.72 9.65
N HIS A 58 11.67 -2.49 8.60
CA HIS A 58 12.47 -2.50 7.37
C HIS A 58 12.01 -1.45 6.34
N CYS A 59 10.98 -0.69 6.63
CA CYS A 59 10.61 0.48 5.83
C CYS A 59 11.52 1.65 6.20
N PRO A 60 12.29 2.25 5.26
CA PRO A 60 13.16 3.40 5.57
C PRO A 60 12.41 4.62 6.15
N LEU A 61 11.11 4.72 5.89
CA LEU A 61 10.23 5.76 6.40
C LEU A 61 9.54 5.39 7.72
N GLY A 62 9.74 4.16 8.21
CA GLY A 62 9.03 3.66 9.40
C GLY A 62 7.50 3.67 9.26
N ASN A 63 6.99 3.49 8.04
CA ASN A 63 5.57 3.63 7.73
C ASN A 63 4.72 2.60 8.48
N ASN A 64 3.62 3.04 9.06
CA ASN A 64 2.74 2.19 9.88
C ASN A 64 1.86 1.28 9.01
N ILE A 65 2.53 0.31 8.35
CA ILE A 65 1.95 -0.61 7.37
C ILE A 65 0.82 -1.46 7.96
N PRO A 66 0.93 -2.06 9.14
CA PRO A 66 -0.15 -2.90 9.68
C PRO A 66 -1.46 -2.16 9.87
N ASP A 67 -1.42 -0.91 10.33
CA ASP A 67 -2.63 -0.15 10.61
C ASP A 67 -3.36 0.24 9.33
N TRP A 68 -2.67 0.76 8.32
CA TRP A 68 -3.38 1.09 7.08
C TRP A 68 -3.82 -0.16 6.29
N LEU A 69 -3.15 -1.31 6.43
CA LEU A 69 -3.65 -2.59 5.91
C LEU A 69 -4.96 -2.98 6.58
N LYS A 70 -5.05 -2.88 7.91
CA LYS A 70 -6.28 -3.14 8.65
C LYS A 70 -7.41 -2.21 8.23
N LEU A 71 -7.13 -0.91 8.14
CA LEU A 71 -8.11 0.09 7.70
C LEU A 71 -8.61 -0.20 6.28
N THR A 72 -7.71 -0.63 5.37
CA THR A 72 -8.08 -1.04 4.02
C THR A 72 -8.95 -2.29 4.02
N ALA A 73 -8.62 -3.29 4.83
CA ALA A 73 -9.44 -4.50 4.98
C ALA A 73 -10.85 -4.18 5.51
N GLU A 74 -10.96 -3.17 6.37
CA GLU A 74 -12.23 -2.69 6.93
C GLU A 74 -13.00 -1.74 5.98
N GLY A 75 -12.44 -1.36 4.83
CA GLY A 75 -13.04 -0.42 3.88
C GLY A 75 -12.92 1.06 4.29
N ARG A 76 -12.10 1.38 5.29
CA ARG A 76 -11.84 2.73 5.82
C ARG A 76 -10.70 3.40 5.05
N LEU A 77 -10.85 3.51 3.72
CA LEU A 77 -9.77 3.91 2.82
C LEU A 77 -9.24 5.32 3.07
N LYS A 78 -10.09 6.26 3.46
CA LYS A 78 -9.64 7.62 3.78
C LYS A 78 -8.69 7.64 4.97
N GLU A 79 -9.03 6.92 6.02
CA GLU A 79 -8.18 6.80 7.21
C GLU A 79 -6.90 6.01 6.89
N ALA A 80 -7.01 4.97 6.05
CA ALA A 80 -5.83 4.25 5.57
C ALA A 80 -4.85 5.18 4.84
N TYR A 81 -5.37 6.06 3.98
CA TYR A 81 -4.58 7.09 3.30
C TYR A 81 -3.93 8.06 4.30
N GLU A 82 -4.67 8.58 5.26
CA GLU A 82 -4.15 9.51 6.27
C GLU A 82 -3.02 8.87 7.10
N VAL A 83 -3.15 7.60 7.48
CA VAL A 83 -2.10 6.85 8.20
C VAL A 83 -0.90 6.60 7.30
N SER A 84 -1.10 6.15 6.06
CA SER A 84 -0.03 5.91 5.09
C SER A 84 0.79 7.19 4.83
N GLN A 85 0.14 8.34 4.74
CA GLN A 85 0.76 9.63 4.47
C GLN A 85 1.43 10.28 5.69
N SER A 86 1.16 9.78 6.88
CA SER A 86 1.69 10.39 8.13
C SER A 86 3.22 10.41 8.20
N THR A 87 3.87 9.45 7.56
CA THR A 87 5.34 9.35 7.49
C THR A 87 5.88 9.30 6.05
N ASN A 88 5.02 9.35 5.04
CA ASN A 88 5.38 9.20 3.64
C ASN A 88 4.71 10.27 2.78
N ASN A 89 5.49 11.19 2.23
CA ASN A 89 4.99 12.27 1.38
C ASN A 89 4.73 11.84 -0.08
N MET A 90 5.21 10.66 -0.48
CA MET A 90 5.12 10.15 -1.86
C MET A 90 4.73 8.67 -1.90
N PRO A 91 3.60 8.28 -1.29
CA PRO A 91 3.17 6.88 -1.25
C PRO A 91 2.89 6.31 -2.65
N GLU A 92 2.50 7.16 -3.61
CA GLU A 92 2.33 6.78 -5.01
C GLU A 92 3.62 6.30 -5.67
N VAL A 93 4.76 6.85 -5.27
CA VAL A 93 6.09 6.43 -5.74
C VAL A 93 6.51 5.13 -5.03
N CYS A 94 6.36 5.09 -3.71
CA CYS A 94 6.73 3.92 -2.90
C CYS A 94 5.97 2.66 -3.33
N GLY A 95 4.67 2.77 -3.56
CA GLY A 95 3.85 1.65 -4.03
C GLY A 95 4.21 1.11 -5.42
N ARG A 96 5.01 1.87 -6.21
CA ARG A 96 5.40 1.50 -7.58
C ARG A 96 6.85 1.05 -7.74
N ILE A 97 7.79 1.68 -7.05
CA ILE A 97 9.22 1.53 -7.34
C ILE A 97 10.10 1.12 -6.16
N CYS A 98 9.58 1.10 -4.94
CA CYS A 98 10.36 0.56 -3.82
C CYS A 98 10.77 -0.90 -4.09
N PRO A 99 11.97 -1.32 -3.71
CA PRO A 99 12.38 -2.73 -3.73
C PRO A 99 11.72 -3.48 -2.56
N GLN A 100 10.40 -3.69 -2.65
CA GLN A 100 9.57 -4.22 -1.56
C GLN A 100 9.97 -5.63 -1.15
N ASP A 101 10.49 -6.41 -2.10
CA ASP A 101 11.08 -7.75 -1.89
C ASP A 101 12.27 -7.75 -0.93
N ARG A 102 12.96 -6.64 -0.79
CA ARG A 102 14.10 -6.44 0.13
C ARG A 102 13.72 -5.65 1.38
N LEU A 103 12.61 -4.96 1.36
CA LEU A 103 12.13 -4.08 2.43
C LEU A 103 10.92 -4.69 3.13
N CYS A 104 9.75 -4.05 2.99
CA CYS A 104 8.55 -4.42 3.75
C CYS A 104 8.01 -5.81 3.42
N GLU A 105 7.90 -6.17 2.15
CA GLU A 105 7.34 -7.47 1.73
C GLU A 105 8.29 -8.61 2.04
N GLY A 106 9.58 -8.49 1.68
CA GLY A 106 10.58 -9.53 1.93
C GLY A 106 10.84 -9.81 3.42
N ASN A 107 10.59 -8.83 4.29
CA ASN A 107 10.71 -9.00 5.75
C ASN A 107 9.37 -9.22 6.44
N CYS A 108 8.32 -9.48 5.69
CA CYS A 108 7.01 -9.82 6.27
C CYS A 108 7.07 -11.18 6.98
N VAL A 109 6.53 -11.27 8.20
CA VAL A 109 6.49 -12.51 8.97
C VAL A 109 5.77 -13.63 8.20
N ILE A 110 4.75 -13.28 7.43
CA ILE A 110 3.99 -14.24 6.62
C ILE A 110 4.85 -14.80 5.49
N GLU A 111 5.69 -13.96 4.86
CA GLU A 111 6.68 -14.41 3.88
C GLU A 111 7.66 -15.39 4.50
N GLN A 112 8.22 -15.05 5.64
CA GLN A 112 9.15 -15.90 6.37
C GLN A 112 8.55 -17.24 6.81
N SER A 113 7.22 -17.29 6.98
CA SER A 113 6.48 -18.52 7.28
C SER A 113 6.13 -19.36 6.04
N GLY A 114 6.50 -18.91 4.84
CA GLY A 114 6.26 -19.65 3.59
C GLY A 114 4.84 -19.53 3.02
N HIS A 115 4.02 -18.59 3.52
CA HIS A 115 2.64 -18.40 3.04
C HIS A 115 2.53 -17.30 1.98
N GLY A 116 3.64 -16.73 1.52
CA GLY A 116 3.67 -15.55 0.65
C GLY A 116 3.27 -14.28 1.40
N THR A 117 3.94 -13.19 1.07
CA THR A 117 3.73 -11.90 1.77
C THR A 117 2.33 -11.32 1.58
N VAL A 118 2.02 -10.24 2.30
CA VAL A 118 0.95 -9.31 1.91
C VAL A 118 1.46 -8.48 0.75
N THR A 119 0.64 -8.24 -0.27
CA THR A 119 0.98 -7.42 -1.44
C THR A 119 0.96 -5.92 -1.07
N ILE A 120 1.93 -5.53 -0.24
CA ILE A 120 1.97 -4.23 0.47
C ILE A 120 2.02 -3.08 -0.52
N GLY A 121 2.97 -3.12 -1.46
CA GLY A 121 3.14 -2.03 -2.42
C GLY A 121 1.95 -1.82 -3.32
N SER A 122 1.33 -2.89 -3.82
CA SER A 122 0.12 -2.75 -4.66
C SER A 122 -1.07 -2.20 -3.88
N ILE A 123 -1.16 -2.48 -2.58
CA ILE A 123 -2.21 -1.92 -1.73
C ILE A 123 -1.91 -0.44 -1.43
N GLU A 124 -0.66 -0.07 -1.17
CA GLU A 124 -0.26 1.33 -0.99
C GLU A 124 -0.57 2.15 -2.25
N LYS A 125 -0.23 1.62 -3.43
CA LYS A 125 -0.63 2.20 -4.72
C LYS A 125 -2.15 2.39 -4.80
N TYR A 126 -2.92 1.35 -4.51
CA TYR A 126 -4.39 1.40 -4.56
C TYR A 126 -4.98 2.47 -3.62
N ILE A 127 -4.50 2.55 -2.38
CA ILE A 127 -4.94 3.56 -1.41
C ILE A 127 -4.69 4.97 -1.97
N THR A 128 -3.51 5.19 -2.52
CA THR A 128 -3.09 6.51 -3.01
C THR A 128 -3.83 6.91 -4.28
N ASP A 129 -3.95 6.01 -5.25
CA ASP A 129 -4.69 6.26 -6.48
C ASP A 129 -6.18 6.57 -6.14
N THR A 130 -6.77 5.80 -5.22
CA THR A 130 -8.12 6.10 -4.70
C THR A 130 -8.20 7.48 -4.05
N ALA A 131 -7.18 7.88 -3.30
CA ALA A 131 -7.16 9.20 -2.66
C ALA A 131 -7.12 10.35 -3.66
N TRP A 132 -6.38 10.19 -4.77
CA TRP A 132 -6.38 11.13 -5.89
C TRP A 132 -7.76 11.22 -6.54
N ASP A 133 -8.34 10.09 -6.91
CA ASP A 133 -9.67 10.02 -7.57
C ASP A 133 -10.78 10.61 -6.72
N LYS A 134 -10.71 10.43 -5.40
CA LYS A 134 -11.68 10.97 -4.44
C LYS A 134 -11.37 12.41 -4.04
N GLY A 135 -10.30 13.03 -4.54
CA GLY A 135 -9.91 14.39 -4.21
C GLY A 135 -9.54 14.59 -2.74
N TRP A 136 -9.03 13.54 -2.06
CA TRP A 136 -8.56 13.65 -0.68
C TRP A 136 -7.18 14.28 -0.59
N VAL A 137 -6.38 14.12 -1.63
CA VAL A 137 -5.07 14.79 -1.75
C VAL A 137 -5.27 16.28 -1.89
N LYS A 138 -4.79 17.04 -0.92
CA LYS A 138 -4.91 18.49 -0.91
C LYS A 138 -3.54 19.15 -1.03
N PRO A 139 -3.40 20.22 -1.80
CA PRO A 139 -2.17 20.99 -1.84
C PRO A 139 -1.85 21.51 -0.44
N PHE A 140 -0.57 21.49 -0.10
CA PHE A 140 -0.10 22.04 1.17
C PHE A 140 -0.33 23.55 1.19
N LYS A 141 -1.01 24.04 2.23
CA LYS A 141 -1.19 25.48 2.42
C LYS A 141 -0.07 26.02 3.27
N VAL A 142 0.73 26.91 2.71
CA VAL A 142 1.78 27.63 3.46
C VAL A 142 1.11 28.49 4.52
N LYS A 143 1.44 28.25 5.79
CA LYS A 143 0.89 29.01 6.92
C LYS A 143 1.55 30.37 7.08
N LYS A 144 2.81 30.51 6.70
CA LYS A 144 3.59 31.74 6.82
C LYS A 144 4.74 31.70 5.81
N GLU A 145 4.86 32.73 5.00
CA GLU A 145 6.05 32.94 4.19
C GLU A 145 7.16 33.59 5.04
N LEU A 146 8.34 33.04 4.96
CA LEU A 146 9.53 33.59 5.60
C LEU A 146 10.28 34.46 4.59
N LYS A 147 11.05 35.45 5.09
CA LYS A 147 11.85 36.34 4.24
C LYS A 147 13.11 35.68 3.66
N GLN A 148 13.32 34.39 3.96
CA GLN A 148 14.48 33.62 3.51
C GLN A 148 14.09 32.87 2.24
N SER A 149 14.91 32.96 1.20
CA SER A 149 14.85 32.12 -0.01
C SER A 149 15.84 30.96 0.14
N VAL A 150 15.46 29.80 -0.39
CA VAL A 150 16.32 28.62 -0.48
C VAL A 150 16.85 28.52 -1.91
#